data_c6c62ef1ea43ec2ba7680481ff509813
#
_entry.id   c6c62ef1ea43ec2ba7680481ff509813
#
_cell.length_a   1.000
_cell.length_b   1.000
_cell.length_c   1.000
_cell.angle_alpha   90.00
_cell.angle_beta   90.00
_cell.angle_gamma   90.00
#
_symmetry.space_group_name_H-M   'P 1'
#
loop_
_entity.id
_entity.type
_entity.pdbx_description
1 polymer ?
#
loop_
_entity_poly.entity_id
_entity_poly.type
_entity_poly.pdbx_seq_one_letter_code
_entity_poly.pdbx_strand_id
1 'polypeptide(L)'
;VRSRRLALLVLLALAVLLGGVRPGAAEPTLPLPPEMPVKDRHRLEEIVKRAFASTQVTFEAYPVRPEVFEYLLDHPEFASHVTRALRVARYKIWRESDALWLDDGWGVRGTFAVVYAEPGLRLMRAQGAYQSALPDIKGRAVVALAYKFQPAAPGRPQVLTTLTSFVQIDSAVVRTIGRMGGPLVQKKADREARQLLKVFARVSRAIEDNPADVYARVRERPDVPKAELEEFRKLLRVP
;
A
#
# COMPACT_ATOMS: atom_id res chain seq x y z
N VAL A 1 -24.89 4.01 -11.29
CA VAL A 1 -23.83 3.03 -11.54
C VAL A 1 -22.50 3.78 -11.65
N ARG A 2 -21.89 4.26 -10.56
CA ARG A 2 -20.53 4.85 -10.61
C ARG A 2 -19.76 4.55 -9.32
N SER A 3 -18.57 4.01 -9.50
CA SER A 3 -17.40 4.09 -8.62
C SER A 3 -17.43 3.33 -7.29
N ARG A 4 -17.35 2.02 -7.34
CA ARG A 4 -16.83 1.17 -6.28
C ARG A 4 -15.32 0.94 -6.53
N ARG A 5 -14.50 1.96 -6.42
CA ARG A 5 -13.05 1.81 -6.68
C ARG A 5 -12.24 2.53 -5.62
N LEU A 6 -11.35 1.80 -5.00
CA LEU A 6 -10.20 2.21 -4.21
C LEU A 6 -10.39 2.41 -2.72
N ALA A 7 -10.08 1.36 -2.03
CA ALA A 7 -9.80 1.35 -0.62
C ALA A 7 -8.55 0.48 -0.39
N LEU A 8 -7.38 1.06 -0.21
CA LEU A 8 -6.20 0.39 -0.77
C LEU A 8 -5.14 -0.16 0.17
N LEU A 9 -5.08 0.13 1.44
CA LEU A 9 -4.08 -0.48 2.33
C LEU A 9 -4.70 -1.30 3.47
N VAL A 10 -5.88 -0.96 3.91
CA VAL A 10 -6.63 -1.73 4.89
C VAL A 10 -7.70 -2.59 4.20
N LEU A 11 -8.08 -2.29 2.97
CA LEU A 11 -9.00 -3.06 2.13
C LEU A 11 -8.44 -4.37 1.59
N LEU A 12 -7.15 -4.58 1.63
CA LEU A 12 -6.63 -5.95 1.51
C LEU A 12 -7.26 -6.86 2.58
N ALA A 13 -7.69 -6.29 3.70
CA ALA A 13 -8.34 -7.02 4.78
C ALA A 13 -9.83 -7.26 4.58
N LEU A 14 -10.53 -6.41 3.84
CA LEU A 14 -12.00 -6.43 3.92
C LEU A 14 -12.73 -6.75 2.62
N ALA A 15 -12.03 -6.76 1.52
CA ALA A 15 -12.57 -7.12 0.23
C ALA A 15 -12.79 -8.63 0.03
N VAL A 16 -12.78 -9.37 1.11
CA VAL A 16 -12.69 -10.82 1.17
C VAL A 16 -14.05 -11.50 1.17
N LEU A 17 -15.00 -11.06 0.42
CA LEU A 17 -16.23 -11.80 0.23
C LEU A 17 -16.28 -12.40 -1.17
N LEU A 18 -16.09 -13.73 -1.24
CA LEU A 18 -16.38 -14.67 -2.34
C LEU A 18 -15.19 -15.10 -3.24
N GLY A 19 -14.61 -16.29 -2.99
CA GLY A 19 -14.06 -17.14 -4.01
C GLY A 19 -12.72 -17.84 -3.85
N GLY A 20 -12.67 -19.06 -4.14
CA GLY A 20 -11.72 -20.17 -3.99
C GLY A 20 -10.30 -20.06 -4.51
N VAL A 21 -9.49 -20.96 -4.00
CA VAL A 21 -8.08 -21.23 -4.33
C VAL A 21 -7.92 -21.60 -5.82
N ARG A 22 -6.96 -20.98 -6.51
CA ARG A 22 -6.46 -21.50 -7.78
C ARG A 22 -5.49 -22.64 -7.50
N PRO A 23 -5.75 -23.85 -7.96
CA PRO A 23 -4.72 -24.91 -7.92
C PRO A 23 -3.59 -24.53 -8.89
N GLY A 24 -2.35 -24.44 -8.40
CA GLY A 24 -1.14 -24.32 -9.22
C GLY A 24 -0.29 -23.07 -9.08
N ALA A 25 -0.71 -22.03 -8.36
CA ALA A 25 0.20 -20.95 -7.99
C ALA A 25 0.86 -21.25 -6.64
N ALA A 26 2.17 -21.12 -6.56
CA ALA A 26 2.88 -21.21 -5.28
C ALA A 26 2.26 -20.22 -4.28
N GLU A 27 2.06 -20.66 -3.03
CA GLU A 27 1.58 -19.78 -1.99
C GLU A 27 2.56 -18.61 -1.80
N PRO A 28 2.05 -17.36 -1.69
CA PRO A 28 2.90 -16.21 -1.44
C PRO A 28 3.73 -16.45 -0.17
N THR A 29 5.02 -16.12 -0.23
CA THR A 29 5.91 -16.19 0.92
C THR A 29 6.28 -14.78 1.37
N LEU A 30 6.15 -14.50 2.68
CA LEU A 30 6.58 -13.23 3.24
C LEU A 30 8.12 -13.21 3.32
N PRO A 31 8.79 -12.23 2.68
CA PRO A 31 10.24 -12.07 2.83
C PRO A 31 10.54 -11.53 4.24
N LEU A 32 11.10 -12.35 5.11
CA LEU A 32 11.50 -11.97 6.47
C LEU A 32 13.02 -11.93 6.55
N PRO A 33 13.64 -10.74 6.55
CA PRO A 33 15.10 -10.61 6.67
C PRO A 33 15.62 -11.17 7.99
N PRO A 34 16.79 -11.83 8.01
CA PRO A 34 17.33 -12.41 9.23
C PRO A 34 17.66 -11.36 10.32
N GLU A 35 17.91 -10.12 9.92
CA GLU A 35 18.23 -9.00 10.81
C GLU A 35 17.00 -8.40 11.51
N MET A 36 15.79 -8.80 11.08
CA MET A 36 14.57 -8.30 11.71
C MET A 36 14.48 -8.69 13.18
N PRO A 37 14.08 -7.76 14.08
CA PRO A 37 13.87 -8.06 15.49
C PRO A 37 12.93 -9.25 15.69
N VAL A 38 13.31 -10.20 16.53
CA VAL A 38 12.57 -11.47 16.78
C VAL A 38 11.11 -11.20 17.15
N LYS A 39 10.85 -10.16 17.97
CA LYS A 39 9.50 -9.78 18.40
C LYS A 39 8.61 -9.36 17.23
N ASP A 40 9.16 -8.62 16.28
CA ASP A 40 8.38 -8.15 15.13
C ASP A 40 8.22 -9.30 14.11
N ARG A 41 9.25 -10.10 13.88
CA ARG A 41 9.15 -11.33 13.08
C ARG A 41 8.02 -12.21 13.56
N HIS A 42 8.00 -12.56 14.84
CA HIS A 42 6.97 -13.43 15.42
C HIS A 42 5.56 -12.86 15.24
N ARG A 43 5.39 -11.53 15.40
CA ARG A 43 4.10 -10.86 15.19
C ARG A 43 3.63 -10.95 13.73
N LEU A 44 4.54 -10.80 12.76
CA LEU A 44 4.21 -10.94 11.35
C LEU A 44 3.84 -12.39 11.01
N GLU A 45 4.63 -13.36 11.49
CA GLU A 45 4.38 -14.79 11.29
C GLU A 45 3.02 -15.23 11.84
N GLU A 46 2.60 -14.70 13.00
CA GLU A 46 1.26 -14.98 13.55
C GLU A 46 0.14 -14.51 12.63
N ILE A 47 0.27 -13.33 12.00
CA ILE A 47 -0.72 -12.84 11.05
C ILE A 47 -0.72 -13.71 9.79
N VAL A 48 0.46 -14.05 9.28
CA VAL A 48 0.62 -14.93 8.11
C VAL A 48 -0.01 -16.30 8.35
N LYS A 49 0.31 -16.94 9.49
CA LYS A 49 -0.24 -18.25 9.88
C LYS A 49 -1.76 -18.28 9.97
N ARG A 50 -2.38 -17.16 10.33
CA ARG A 50 -3.82 -17.02 10.49
C ARG A 50 -4.47 -16.24 9.36
N ALA A 51 -3.76 -16.05 8.27
CA ALA A 51 -4.26 -15.29 7.14
C ALA A 51 -5.48 -15.98 6.53
N PHE A 52 -6.51 -15.19 6.31
CA PHE A 52 -7.70 -15.60 5.58
C PHE A 52 -7.53 -15.44 4.06
N ALA A 53 -6.68 -14.51 3.65
CA ALA A 53 -6.30 -14.30 2.27
C ALA A 53 -4.84 -13.87 2.17
N SER A 54 -4.20 -14.25 1.07
CA SER A 54 -2.85 -13.82 0.71
C SER A 54 -2.83 -13.44 -0.77
N THR A 55 -1.97 -12.49 -1.14
CA THR A 55 -1.75 -12.13 -2.54
C THR A 55 -0.29 -11.76 -2.79
N GLN A 56 0.19 -12.03 -3.98
CA GLN A 56 1.44 -11.53 -4.48
C GLN A 56 1.25 -11.01 -5.90
N VAL A 57 1.62 -9.77 -6.12
CA VAL A 57 1.49 -9.10 -7.41
C VAL A 57 2.78 -8.39 -7.75
N THR A 58 3.36 -8.72 -8.88
CA THR A 58 4.42 -7.94 -9.52
C THR A 58 3.79 -7.00 -10.53
N PHE A 59 4.17 -5.73 -10.49
CA PHE A 59 3.72 -4.72 -11.43
C PHE A 59 4.79 -4.48 -12.49
N GLU A 60 4.37 -4.08 -13.68
CA GLU A 60 5.31 -3.68 -14.73
C GLU A 60 6.24 -2.56 -14.25
N ALA A 61 7.49 -2.56 -14.72
CA ALA A 61 8.43 -1.51 -14.35
C ALA A 61 7.97 -0.14 -14.87
N TYR A 62 8.23 0.90 -14.09
CA TYR A 62 7.84 2.27 -14.41
C TYR A 62 8.95 3.27 -14.05
N PRO A 63 9.04 4.38 -14.80
CA PRO A 63 10.10 5.38 -14.57
C PRO A 63 9.91 6.05 -13.21
N VAL A 64 10.99 6.16 -12.46
CA VAL A 64 11.11 6.96 -11.25
C VAL A 64 12.57 7.06 -10.83
N ARG A 65 12.98 8.22 -10.34
CA ARG A 65 14.27 8.41 -9.68
C ARG A 65 14.27 7.74 -8.31
N PRO A 66 15.32 6.97 -7.97
CA PRO A 66 15.39 6.25 -6.69
C PRO A 66 15.14 7.15 -5.48
N GLU A 67 15.77 8.32 -5.43
CA GLU A 67 15.65 9.27 -4.33
C GLU A 67 14.22 9.80 -4.13
N VAL A 68 13.44 9.95 -5.20
CA VAL A 68 12.04 10.38 -5.13
C VAL A 68 11.15 9.25 -4.64
N PHE A 69 11.40 8.03 -5.14
CA PHE A 69 10.63 6.86 -4.74
C PHE A 69 10.80 6.53 -3.26
N GLU A 70 12.06 6.46 -2.80
CA GLU A 70 12.40 6.21 -1.40
C GLU A 70 11.83 7.30 -0.48
N TYR A 71 11.97 8.56 -0.85
CA TYR A 71 11.41 9.67 -0.09
C TYR A 71 9.90 9.51 0.12
N LEU A 72 9.14 9.18 -0.91
CA LEU A 72 7.69 8.99 -0.79
C LEU A 72 7.31 7.75 0.02
N LEU A 73 8.15 6.72 0.05
CA LEU A 73 7.96 5.55 0.91
C LEU A 73 8.22 5.88 2.38
N ASP A 74 9.22 6.72 2.65
CA ASP A 74 9.61 7.10 4.01
C ASP A 74 8.73 8.23 4.60
N HIS A 75 8.03 8.97 3.73
CA HIS A 75 7.09 10.04 4.11
C HIS A 75 5.66 9.74 3.63
N PRO A 76 5.00 8.70 4.15
CA PRO A 76 3.70 8.26 3.65
C PRO A 76 2.58 9.29 3.84
N GLU A 77 2.66 10.14 4.89
CA GLU A 77 1.75 11.26 5.09
C GLU A 77 1.85 12.24 3.91
N PHE A 78 3.08 12.64 3.57
CA PHE A 78 3.34 13.53 2.44
C PHE A 78 2.97 12.88 1.10
N ALA A 79 3.30 11.59 0.89
CA ALA A 79 2.90 10.84 -0.30
C ALA A 79 1.36 10.83 -0.47
N SER A 80 0.60 10.84 0.62
CA SER A 80 -0.87 10.96 0.55
C SER A 80 -1.33 12.34 0.07
N HIS A 81 -0.60 13.41 0.38
CA HIS A 81 -0.87 14.74 -0.17
C HIS A 81 -0.59 14.79 -1.68
N VAL A 82 0.54 14.24 -2.12
CA VAL A 82 0.90 14.15 -3.54
C VAL A 82 -0.18 13.38 -4.33
N THR A 83 -0.58 12.21 -3.87
CA THR A 83 -1.63 11.39 -4.51
C THR A 83 -2.96 12.10 -4.62
N ARG A 84 -3.35 12.86 -3.60
CA ARG A 84 -4.60 13.64 -3.60
C ARG A 84 -4.51 14.87 -4.49
N ALA A 85 -3.36 15.56 -4.51
CA ALA A 85 -3.11 16.69 -5.40
C ALA A 85 -3.22 16.27 -6.88
N LEU A 86 -2.68 15.12 -7.22
CA LEU A 86 -2.76 14.53 -8.56
C LEU A 86 -4.11 13.85 -8.87
N ARG A 87 -5.02 13.79 -7.89
CA ARG A 87 -6.32 13.10 -8.00
C ARG A 87 -6.20 11.62 -8.40
N VAL A 88 -5.08 10.99 -8.06
CA VAL A 88 -4.82 9.57 -8.37
C VAL A 88 -5.52 8.66 -7.38
N ALA A 89 -5.54 9.05 -6.10
CA ALA A 89 -6.25 8.37 -5.02
C ALA A 89 -6.83 9.36 -4.01
N ARG A 90 -7.73 8.86 -3.15
CA ARG A 90 -8.44 9.69 -2.15
C ARG A 90 -7.98 9.43 -0.72
N TYR A 91 -7.18 8.40 -0.50
CA TYR A 91 -6.77 8.05 0.85
C TYR A 91 -6.01 9.19 1.52
N LYS A 92 -6.21 9.30 2.82
CA LYS A 92 -5.54 10.25 3.68
C LYS A 92 -4.70 9.47 4.69
N ILE A 93 -3.44 9.85 4.83
CA ILE A 93 -2.55 9.33 5.85
C ILE A 93 -2.15 10.50 6.74
N TRP A 94 -2.17 10.27 8.05
CA TRP A 94 -1.74 11.27 9.04
C TRP A 94 -1.15 10.56 10.24
N ARG A 95 -0.36 11.30 11.00
CA ARG A 95 0.18 10.82 12.26
C ARG A 95 -0.68 11.37 13.41
N GLU A 96 -1.01 10.48 14.33
CA GLU A 96 -1.69 10.82 15.56
C GLU A 96 -1.01 10.06 16.70
N SER A 97 -0.42 10.79 17.64
CA SER A 97 0.53 10.24 18.60
C SER A 97 1.68 9.52 17.86
N ASP A 98 1.96 8.28 18.19
CA ASP A 98 3.02 7.48 17.55
C ASP A 98 2.53 6.56 16.42
N ALA A 99 1.25 6.68 16.04
CA ALA A 99 0.65 5.81 15.02
C ALA A 99 0.40 6.53 13.70
N LEU A 100 0.70 5.86 12.59
CA LEU A 100 0.24 6.27 11.28
C LEU A 100 -1.17 5.77 11.06
N TRP A 101 -2.08 6.71 10.83
CA TRP A 101 -3.47 6.45 10.49
C TRP A 101 -3.70 6.51 9.00
N LEU A 102 -4.61 5.70 8.53
CA LEU A 102 -5.09 5.68 7.16
C LEU A 102 -6.61 5.74 7.15
N ASP A 103 -7.16 6.58 6.28
CA ASP A 103 -8.55 6.57 5.86
C ASP A 103 -8.57 6.50 4.32
N ASP A 104 -9.25 5.51 3.77
CA ASP A 104 -9.31 5.30 2.33
C ASP A 104 -10.41 6.12 1.63
N GLY A 105 -11.28 6.77 2.41
CA GLY A 105 -12.43 7.53 1.93
C GLY A 105 -13.62 6.67 1.47
N TRP A 106 -13.63 5.34 1.76
CA TRP A 106 -14.73 4.42 1.42
C TRP A 106 -15.16 3.51 2.57
N GLY A 107 -14.74 3.84 3.79
CA GLY A 107 -15.17 3.15 5.01
C GLY A 107 -14.09 2.30 5.65
N VAL A 108 -12.89 2.23 5.11
CA VAL A 108 -11.77 1.59 5.80
C VAL A 108 -10.97 2.64 6.56
N ARG A 109 -10.84 2.43 7.85
CA ARG A 109 -10.01 3.24 8.74
C ARG A 109 -9.19 2.34 9.65
N GLY A 110 -7.91 2.71 9.81
CA GLY A 110 -7.02 1.92 10.62
C GLY A 110 -5.66 2.55 10.81
N THR A 111 -4.79 1.82 11.49
CA THR A 111 -3.40 2.21 11.71
C THR A 111 -2.47 1.26 10.98
N PHE A 112 -1.30 1.76 10.63
CA PHE A 112 -0.21 0.93 10.14
C PHE A 112 1.14 1.41 10.69
N ALA A 113 2.12 0.53 10.63
CA ALA A 113 3.50 0.84 10.98
C ALA A 113 4.43 0.16 9.97
N VAL A 114 5.47 0.86 9.57
CA VAL A 114 6.62 0.25 8.91
C VAL A 114 7.44 -0.43 10.01
N VAL A 115 7.51 -1.75 9.98
CA VAL A 115 8.19 -2.57 11.00
C VAL A 115 9.57 -3.01 10.56
N TYR A 116 9.87 -2.87 9.28
CA TYR A 116 11.19 -3.10 8.72
C TYR A 116 11.36 -2.29 7.43
N ALA A 117 12.50 -1.65 7.27
CA ALA A 117 12.83 -0.85 6.10
C ALA A 117 14.31 -0.99 5.75
N GLU A 118 14.57 -1.43 4.51
CA GLU A 118 15.90 -1.44 3.90
C GLU A 118 15.78 -1.11 2.40
N PRO A 119 16.88 -0.76 1.72
CA PRO A 119 16.86 -0.58 0.27
C PRO A 119 16.30 -1.83 -0.43
N GLY A 120 15.21 -1.66 -1.18
CA GLY A 120 14.55 -2.76 -1.89
C GLY A 120 13.42 -3.45 -1.12
N LEU A 121 13.21 -3.18 0.17
CA LEU A 121 12.14 -3.82 0.97
C LEU A 121 11.55 -2.89 2.03
N ARG A 122 10.23 -2.85 2.10
CA ARG A 122 9.47 -2.28 3.23
C ARG A 122 8.47 -3.32 3.72
N LEU A 123 8.51 -3.63 5.02
CA LEU A 123 7.51 -4.48 5.68
C LEU A 123 6.62 -3.60 6.55
N MET A 124 5.33 -3.74 6.37
CA MET A 124 4.33 -2.97 7.07
C MET A 124 3.36 -3.91 7.78
N ARG A 125 2.96 -3.54 8.98
CA ARG A 125 1.88 -4.16 9.73
C ARG A 125 0.75 -3.17 9.84
N ALA A 126 -0.46 -3.59 9.51
CA ALA A 126 -1.67 -2.78 9.60
C ALA A 126 -2.75 -3.45 10.45
N GLN A 127 -3.61 -2.64 11.04
CA GLN A 127 -4.84 -3.08 11.70
C GLN A 127 -5.93 -2.03 11.48
N GLY A 128 -7.16 -2.48 11.31
CA GLY A 128 -8.25 -1.54 11.04
C GLY A 128 -9.61 -2.21 10.97
N ALA A 129 -10.59 -1.41 10.61
CA ALA A 129 -11.96 -1.84 10.45
C ALA A 129 -12.60 -1.27 9.17
N TYR A 130 -13.52 -2.01 8.64
CA TYR A 130 -14.45 -1.55 7.61
C TYR A 130 -15.77 -1.14 8.26
N GLN A 131 -16.03 0.14 8.26
CA GLN A 131 -17.13 0.77 8.97
C GLN A 131 -18.43 0.88 8.15
N SER A 132 -18.41 0.44 6.89
CA SER A 132 -19.59 0.45 6.01
C SER A 132 -20.45 -0.83 6.11
N ALA A 133 -20.07 -1.76 6.99
CA ALA A 133 -20.82 -2.97 7.32
C ALA A 133 -21.31 -2.92 8.77
N LEU A 134 -22.39 -3.64 9.05
CA LEU A 134 -22.90 -3.82 10.40
C LEU A 134 -22.99 -5.33 10.72
N PRO A 135 -22.20 -5.82 11.66
CA PRO A 135 -21.17 -5.11 12.47
C PRO A 135 -19.91 -4.76 11.69
N ASP A 136 -19.12 -3.84 12.23
CA ASP A 136 -17.80 -3.48 11.69
C ASP A 136 -16.95 -4.74 11.51
N ILE A 137 -16.30 -4.84 10.35
CA ILE A 137 -15.39 -5.96 10.07
C ILE A 137 -13.97 -5.53 10.42
N LYS A 138 -13.40 -6.11 11.47
CA LYS A 138 -12.03 -5.84 11.93
C LYS A 138 -11.05 -6.83 11.34
N GLY A 139 -9.83 -6.36 11.09
CA GLY A 139 -8.76 -7.20 10.57
C GLY A 139 -7.37 -6.66 10.83
N ARG A 140 -6.38 -7.51 10.54
CA ARG A 140 -4.94 -7.20 10.55
C ARG A 140 -4.34 -7.60 9.23
N ALA A 141 -3.28 -6.93 8.83
CA ALA A 141 -2.58 -7.26 7.62
C ALA A 141 -1.06 -7.12 7.80
N VAL A 142 -0.35 -7.91 7.01
CA VAL A 142 1.08 -7.74 6.75
C VAL A 142 1.23 -7.45 5.26
N VAL A 143 2.00 -6.43 4.93
CA VAL A 143 2.31 -6.05 3.56
C VAL A 143 3.81 -5.97 3.40
N ALA A 144 4.35 -6.67 2.42
CA ALA A 144 5.71 -6.53 1.96
C ALA A 144 5.70 -5.83 0.60
N LEU A 145 6.38 -4.71 0.48
CA LEU A 145 6.70 -4.05 -0.78
C LEU A 145 8.18 -4.30 -1.08
N ALA A 146 8.44 -5.25 -1.98
CA ALA A 146 9.76 -5.46 -2.54
C ALA A 146 9.90 -4.67 -3.83
N TYR A 147 11.08 -4.03 -4.04
CA TYR A 147 11.32 -3.23 -5.24
C TYR A 147 12.79 -3.26 -5.66
N LYS A 148 13.01 -3.12 -6.94
CA LYS A 148 14.35 -3.11 -7.52
C LYS A 148 14.45 -2.04 -8.61
N PHE A 149 15.45 -1.18 -8.47
CA PHE A 149 15.77 -0.23 -9.53
C PHE A 149 16.56 -0.92 -10.65
N GLN A 150 16.26 -0.55 -11.86
CA GLN A 150 16.93 -1.05 -13.06
C GLN A 150 17.03 0.04 -14.12
N PRO A 151 18.08 0.05 -14.96
CA PRO A 151 18.17 0.98 -16.08
C PRO A 151 17.12 0.61 -17.14
N ALA A 152 16.39 1.62 -17.65
CA ALA A 152 15.51 1.45 -18.80
C ALA A 152 16.17 1.95 -20.08
N ALA A 153 16.73 3.15 -20.00
CA ALA A 153 17.52 3.82 -21.03
C ALA A 153 18.59 4.67 -20.32
N PRO A 154 19.62 5.15 -21.02
CA PRO A 154 20.63 6.02 -20.42
C PRO A 154 20.00 7.20 -19.68
N GLY A 155 20.26 7.31 -18.36
CA GLY A 155 19.75 8.39 -17.51
C GLY A 155 18.28 8.30 -17.09
N ARG A 156 17.57 7.22 -17.41
CA ARG A 156 16.17 7.00 -17.01
C ARG A 156 16.03 5.74 -16.18
N PRO A 157 16.18 5.80 -14.85
CA PRO A 157 15.93 4.66 -13.98
C PRO A 157 14.44 4.32 -13.94
N GLN A 158 14.15 3.05 -13.75
CA GLN A 158 12.80 2.55 -13.51
C GLN A 158 12.79 1.60 -12.32
N VAL A 159 11.65 1.42 -11.69
CA VAL A 159 11.47 0.51 -10.58
C VAL A 159 10.52 -0.61 -10.96
N LEU A 160 10.92 -1.84 -10.65
CA LEU A 160 10.06 -3.02 -10.63
C LEU A 160 9.58 -3.23 -9.19
N THR A 161 8.28 -3.37 -8.98
CA THR A 161 7.68 -3.51 -7.66
C THR A 161 6.90 -4.81 -7.54
N THR A 162 7.05 -5.48 -6.40
CA THR A 162 6.25 -6.66 -6.02
C THR A 162 5.62 -6.39 -4.66
N LEU A 163 4.30 -6.51 -4.58
CA LEU A 163 3.55 -6.41 -3.36
C LEU A 163 3.07 -7.80 -2.94
N THR A 164 3.45 -8.21 -1.73
CA THR A 164 2.94 -9.43 -1.08
C THR A 164 2.15 -9.02 0.14
N SER A 165 0.97 -9.57 0.34
CA SER A 165 0.18 -9.27 1.52
C SER A 165 -0.54 -10.49 2.07
N PHE A 166 -0.74 -10.46 3.38
CA PHE A 166 -1.47 -11.45 4.17
C PHE A 166 -2.48 -10.72 5.02
N VAL A 167 -3.69 -11.22 5.02
CA VAL A 167 -4.80 -10.58 5.70
C VAL A 167 -5.50 -11.55 6.63
N GLN A 168 -5.57 -11.19 7.88
CA GLN A 168 -6.32 -11.87 8.92
C GLN A 168 -7.60 -11.06 9.23
N ILE A 169 -8.75 -11.74 9.26
CA ILE A 169 -10.04 -11.15 9.62
C ILE A 169 -10.55 -11.83 10.90
N ASP A 170 -11.34 -11.11 11.67
CA ASP A 170 -11.93 -11.65 12.90
C ASP A 170 -12.78 -12.90 12.63
N SER A 171 -12.56 -13.92 13.46
CA SER A 171 -13.10 -15.27 13.27
C SER A 171 -14.64 -15.35 13.22
N ALA A 172 -15.35 -14.41 13.82
CA ALA A 172 -16.81 -14.35 13.76
C ALA A 172 -17.31 -14.08 12.33
N VAL A 173 -16.64 -13.19 11.62
CA VAL A 173 -16.94 -12.83 10.23
C VAL A 173 -16.55 -13.97 9.30
N VAL A 174 -15.38 -14.58 9.53
CA VAL A 174 -14.89 -15.71 8.72
C VAL A 174 -15.84 -16.89 8.76
N ARG A 175 -16.44 -17.21 9.93
CA ARG A 175 -17.43 -18.28 10.04
C ARG A 175 -18.69 -18.05 9.21
N THR A 176 -19.11 -16.81 9.09
CA THR A 176 -20.30 -16.44 8.30
C THR A 176 -20.01 -16.46 6.79
N ILE A 177 -18.80 -16.09 6.40
CA ILE A 177 -18.38 -15.91 5.01
C ILE A 177 -17.69 -17.15 4.44
N GLY A 178 -17.02 -17.93 5.29
CA GLY A 178 -16.01 -18.94 4.91
C GLY A 178 -16.51 -20.11 4.05
N ARG A 179 -17.84 -20.31 3.90
CA ARG A 179 -18.37 -21.36 3.03
C ARG A 179 -18.62 -20.96 1.58
N MET A 180 -18.56 -19.68 1.24
CA MET A 180 -19.02 -19.20 -0.08
C MET A 180 -17.95 -18.47 -0.92
N GLY A 181 -16.71 -18.29 -0.44
CA GLY A 181 -15.95 -17.15 -0.91
C GLY A 181 -14.54 -17.31 -1.48
N GLY A 182 -13.86 -18.45 -1.47
CA GLY A 182 -12.43 -18.59 -1.81
C GLY A 182 -11.94 -17.89 -3.11
N PRO A 183 -12.41 -18.22 -4.34
CA PRO A 183 -11.85 -17.63 -5.58
C PRO A 183 -12.14 -16.15 -5.82
N LEU A 184 -13.27 -15.63 -5.36
CA LEU A 184 -13.61 -14.22 -5.53
C LEU A 184 -12.79 -13.32 -4.59
N VAL A 185 -12.48 -13.84 -3.41
CA VAL A 185 -11.61 -13.17 -2.44
C VAL A 185 -10.22 -12.98 -3.00
N GLN A 186 -9.61 -14.04 -3.52
CA GLN A 186 -8.29 -13.98 -4.12
C GLN A 186 -8.24 -13.00 -5.29
N LYS A 187 -9.19 -13.11 -6.24
CA LYS A 187 -9.28 -12.16 -7.37
C LYS A 187 -9.40 -10.70 -6.90
N LYS A 188 -10.11 -10.47 -5.81
CA LYS A 188 -10.25 -9.13 -5.27
C LYS A 188 -8.97 -8.66 -4.58
N ALA A 189 -8.32 -9.50 -3.79
CA ALA A 189 -7.02 -9.18 -3.19
C ALA A 189 -5.98 -8.83 -4.25
N ASP A 190 -5.87 -9.65 -5.30
CA ASP A 190 -4.97 -9.40 -6.43
C ASP A 190 -5.30 -8.09 -7.16
N ARG A 191 -6.57 -7.80 -7.33
CA ARG A 191 -7.03 -6.56 -7.98
C ARG A 191 -6.67 -5.32 -7.15
N GLU A 192 -6.87 -5.37 -5.84
CA GLU A 192 -6.57 -4.25 -4.96
C GLU A 192 -5.05 -4.04 -4.84
N ALA A 193 -4.26 -5.12 -4.76
CA ALA A 193 -2.81 -5.04 -4.80
C ALA A 193 -2.31 -4.38 -6.11
N ARG A 194 -2.85 -4.80 -7.26
CA ARG A 194 -2.54 -4.17 -8.56
C ARG A 194 -2.93 -2.70 -8.59
N GLN A 195 -4.05 -2.35 -7.99
CA GLN A 195 -4.52 -0.98 -7.97
C GLN A 195 -3.62 -0.09 -7.12
N LEU A 196 -3.09 -0.59 -6.00
CA LEU A 196 -2.11 0.13 -5.20
C LEU A 196 -0.82 0.38 -5.98
N LEU A 197 -0.26 -0.66 -6.58
CA LEU A 197 0.93 -0.53 -7.41
C LEU A 197 0.71 0.42 -8.60
N LYS A 198 -0.51 0.44 -9.15
CA LYS A 198 -0.90 1.40 -10.19
C LYS A 198 -0.92 2.86 -9.69
N VAL A 199 -1.29 3.09 -8.43
CA VAL A 199 -1.20 4.42 -7.83
C VAL A 199 0.26 4.86 -7.75
N PHE A 200 1.16 4.01 -7.26
CA PHE A 200 2.60 4.30 -7.24
C PHE A 200 3.13 4.63 -8.64
N ALA A 201 2.84 3.77 -9.63
CA ALA A 201 3.28 4.00 -11.00
C ALA A 201 2.73 5.32 -11.60
N ARG A 202 1.49 5.67 -11.33
CA ARG A 202 0.89 6.93 -11.82
C ARG A 202 1.50 8.16 -11.19
N VAL A 203 1.74 8.13 -9.89
CA VAL A 203 2.41 9.23 -9.17
C VAL A 203 3.83 9.40 -9.69
N SER A 204 4.58 8.30 -9.78
CA SER A 204 5.96 8.31 -10.27
C SER A 204 6.06 8.84 -11.69
N ARG A 205 5.23 8.34 -12.62
CA ARG A 205 5.19 8.85 -14.01
C ARG A 205 4.86 10.34 -14.05
N ALA A 206 3.85 10.79 -13.31
CA ALA A 206 3.51 12.22 -13.29
C ALA A 206 4.69 13.09 -12.81
N ILE A 207 5.43 12.62 -11.80
CA ILE A 207 6.61 13.32 -11.29
C ILE A 207 7.74 13.36 -12.33
N GLU A 208 8.01 12.25 -13.01
CA GLU A 208 9.07 12.20 -14.02
C GLU A 208 8.69 12.96 -15.30
N ASP A 209 7.42 12.96 -15.69
CA ASP A 209 6.92 13.64 -16.88
C ASP A 209 6.86 15.17 -16.70
N ASN A 210 6.41 15.65 -15.54
CA ASN A 210 6.29 17.09 -15.27
C ASN A 210 6.43 17.43 -13.78
N PRO A 211 7.65 17.44 -13.24
CA PRO A 211 7.90 17.69 -11.82
C PRO A 211 7.41 19.07 -11.34
N ALA A 212 7.47 20.10 -12.21
CA ALA A 212 7.02 21.44 -11.87
C ALA A 212 5.50 21.52 -11.68
N ASP A 213 4.71 20.88 -12.56
CA ASP A 213 3.24 20.81 -12.42
C ASP A 213 2.85 20.03 -11.16
N VAL A 214 3.52 18.91 -10.88
CA VAL A 214 3.28 18.14 -9.66
C VAL A 214 3.55 18.99 -8.42
N TYR A 215 4.69 19.67 -8.36
CA TYR A 215 5.02 20.56 -7.25
C TYR A 215 3.98 21.67 -7.07
N ALA A 216 3.58 22.34 -8.16
CA ALA A 216 2.58 23.40 -8.13
C ALA A 216 1.26 22.92 -7.53
N ARG A 217 0.75 21.78 -7.98
CA ARG A 217 -0.50 21.18 -7.46
C ARG A 217 -0.41 20.77 -5.99
N VAL A 218 0.75 20.26 -5.56
CA VAL A 218 0.96 19.90 -4.14
C VAL A 218 1.01 21.15 -3.28
N ARG A 219 1.70 22.20 -3.73
CA ARG A 219 1.81 23.49 -3.04
C ARG A 219 0.46 24.21 -2.85
N GLU A 220 -0.47 24.05 -3.77
CA GLU A 220 -1.83 24.63 -3.67
C GLU A 220 -2.69 24.02 -2.57
N ARG A 221 -2.29 22.89 -2.01
CA ARG A 221 -3.05 22.26 -0.95
C ARG A 221 -2.77 22.93 0.40
N PRO A 222 -3.80 23.35 1.13
CA PRO A 222 -3.63 24.07 2.40
C PRO A 222 -3.10 23.19 3.54
N ASP A 223 -3.23 21.88 3.41
CA ASP A 223 -2.92 20.87 4.45
C ASP A 223 -1.54 20.21 4.29
N VAL A 224 -0.67 20.74 3.40
CA VAL A 224 0.67 20.20 3.16
C VAL A 224 1.69 20.83 4.11
N PRO A 225 2.49 20.04 4.83
CA PRO A 225 3.57 20.56 5.68
C PRO A 225 4.65 21.28 4.85
N LYS A 226 4.99 22.50 5.26
CA LYS A 226 5.93 23.35 4.50
C LYS A 226 7.35 22.78 4.42
N ALA A 227 7.82 22.14 5.48
CA ALA A 227 9.16 21.55 5.50
C ALA A 227 9.29 20.42 4.46
N GLU A 228 8.35 19.46 4.46
CA GLU A 228 8.34 18.35 3.49
C GLU A 228 8.10 18.86 2.05
N LEU A 229 7.30 19.91 1.88
CA LEU A 229 7.10 20.53 0.58
C LEU A 229 8.40 21.12 0.02
N GLU A 230 9.21 21.76 0.87
CA GLU A 230 10.50 22.32 0.46
C GLU A 230 11.55 21.24 0.16
N GLU A 231 11.57 20.16 0.95
CA GLU A 231 12.41 18.99 0.65
C GLU A 231 12.04 18.36 -0.69
N PHE A 232 10.74 18.19 -0.92
CA PHE A 232 10.21 17.66 -2.17
C PHE A 232 10.57 18.56 -3.36
N ARG A 233 10.49 19.89 -3.20
CA ARG A 233 10.92 20.86 -4.22
C ARG A 233 12.36 20.62 -4.65
N LYS A 234 13.28 20.45 -3.66
CA LYS A 234 14.70 20.17 -3.91
C LYS A 234 14.89 18.84 -4.63
N LEU A 235 14.21 17.79 -4.18
CA LEU A 235 14.25 16.47 -4.83
C LEU A 235 13.77 16.53 -6.29
N LEU A 236 12.72 17.30 -6.55
CA LEU A 236 12.21 17.49 -7.89
C LEU A 236 13.11 18.40 -8.76
N ARG A 237 14.08 19.12 -8.16
CA ARG A 237 14.94 20.11 -8.82
C ARG A 237 14.13 21.23 -9.48
N VAL A 238 13.04 21.63 -8.85
CA VAL A 238 12.16 22.70 -9.33
C VAL A 238 12.59 24.03 -8.71
N PRO A 239 12.65 25.15 -9.48
CA PRO A 239 13.05 26.45 -8.99
C PRO A 239 12.14 27.03 -7.90
#